data_782600f02829fd54f4793136e8a3a706
#
_entry.id   782600f02829fd54f4793136e8a3a706
#
_cell.length_a   1.000
_cell.length_b   1.000
_cell.length_c   1.000
_cell.angle_alpha   90.00
_cell.angle_beta   90.00
_cell.angle_gamma   90.00
#
_symmetry.space_group_name_H-M   'P 1'
#
loop_
_entity.id
_entity.type
_entity.pdbx_description
1 polymer ?
#
loop_
_entity_poly.entity_id
_entity_poly.type
_entity_poly.pdbx_seq_one_letter_code
_entity_poly.pdbx_strand_id
1 'polypeptide(L)'
;HPLNRRQRQMCIRDSQKVNKIVGPGNIFVAGAKRQVFGDVGIEGMIAGPSEITILADSKTSLNEVTTSMIGQAEHDSNSQCILITKNSNLIKKFKKDLELKLKDLPRKNIASKSIKNNGLILKVYNDRQIIDAINEIAPEHLEINVSNYKKYKDKIFNAGSICIGKYSPMALSDYAVGTNHVLPTNASAKFSSGLSLSEFYKKISLITLSKKGVEKIGEYATHLAEYEELKGHALSIKSRINKE
;
A
#
# COMPACT_ATOMS: atom_id res chain seq x y z
N HIS A 1 -1.06 25.14 -24.28
CA HIS A 1 -2.44 24.67 -24.40
C HIS A 1 -2.55 23.22 -23.88
N PRO A 2 -3.42 22.89 -22.89
CA PRO A 2 -3.48 21.55 -22.28
C PRO A 2 -3.84 20.44 -23.28
N LEU A 3 -4.60 20.76 -24.30
CA LEU A 3 -5.02 19.81 -25.35
C LEU A 3 -3.84 19.30 -26.20
N ASN A 4 -2.87 20.15 -26.52
CA ASN A 4 -1.71 19.75 -27.33
C ASN A 4 -0.74 18.81 -26.56
N ARG A 5 -0.67 18.88 -25.24
CA ARG A 5 0.10 17.91 -24.43
C ARG A 5 -0.55 16.52 -24.44
N ARG A 6 -1.88 16.44 -24.31
CA ARG A 6 -2.60 15.16 -24.36
C ARG A 6 -2.53 14.50 -25.74
N GLN A 7 -2.64 15.27 -26.81
CA GLN A 7 -2.48 14.74 -28.18
C GLN A 7 -1.06 14.24 -28.46
N ARG A 8 -0.01 14.91 -27.91
CA ARG A 8 1.37 14.43 -28.03
C ARG A 8 1.63 13.14 -27.25
N GLN A 9 0.94 12.92 -26.13
CA GLN A 9 1.02 11.67 -25.36
C GLN A 9 0.26 10.52 -26.03
N MET A 10 -0.63 10.78 -26.94
CA MET A 10 -1.34 9.74 -27.74
C MET A 10 -0.55 9.28 -28.96
N CYS A 11 0.56 9.90 -29.33
CA CYS A 11 1.44 9.43 -30.39
C CYS A 11 2.33 8.29 -29.87
N ILE A 12 1.76 7.11 -29.74
CA ILE A 12 2.39 5.84 -29.30
C ILE A 12 3.66 5.50 -30.12
N ARG A 13 3.86 6.13 -31.27
CA ARG A 13 5.00 5.88 -32.17
C ARG A 13 6.26 6.70 -31.85
N ASP A 14 6.15 7.80 -31.10
CA ASP A 14 7.25 8.75 -30.89
C ASP A 14 7.86 8.69 -29.48
N SER A 15 7.25 7.95 -28.55
CA SER A 15 7.76 7.78 -27.19
C SER A 15 8.58 6.51 -27.08
N GLN A 16 9.79 6.63 -26.54
CA GLN A 16 10.60 5.45 -26.24
C GLN A 16 9.90 4.59 -25.19
N LYS A 17 9.95 3.27 -25.35
CA LYS A 17 9.44 2.30 -24.40
C LYS A 17 10.16 2.48 -23.06
N VAL A 18 9.40 2.65 -21.99
CA VAL A 18 9.94 2.71 -20.62
C VAL A 18 10.01 1.33 -20.01
N ASN A 19 10.93 1.13 -19.06
CA ASN A 19 11.08 -0.12 -18.36
C ASN A 19 10.13 -0.27 -17.17
N LYS A 20 9.69 0.85 -16.58
CA LYS A 20 8.80 0.87 -15.42
C LYS A 20 7.90 2.10 -15.42
N ILE A 21 6.66 1.93 -14.98
CA ILE A 21 5.66 2.98 -14.76
C ILE A 21 5.32 2.99 -13.28
N VAL A 22 5.47 4.15 -12.64
CA VAL A 22 5.18 4.36 -11.21
C VAL A 22 4.36 5.63 -11.01
N GLY A 23 3.67 5.71 -9.90
CA GLY A 23 2.94 6.91 -9.47
C GLY A 23 1.44 6.68 -9.31
N PRO A 24 0.75 7.63 -8.64
CA PRO A 24 -0.68 7.54 -8.39
C PRO A 24 -1.48 7.76 -9.68
N GLY A 25 -2.75 7.37 -9.64
CA GLY A 25 -3.65 7.60 -10.75
C GLY A 25 -5.09 7.27 -10.41
N ASN A 26 -6.00 7.77 -11.23
CA ASN A 26 -7.42 7.45 -11.12
C ASN A 26 -7.71 6.03 -11.65
N ILE A 27 -8.99 5.64 -11.63
CA ILE A 27 -9.46 4.31 -12.08
C ILE A 27 -9.03 3.99 -13.53
N PHE A 28 -8.93 4.98 -14.42
CA PHE A 28 -8.48 4.78 -15.80
C PHE A 28 -6.98 4.48 -15.87
N VAL A 29 -6.17 5.19 -15.08
CA VAL A 29 -4.73 4.93 -14.95
C VAL A 29 -4.51 3.54 -14.33
N ALA A 30 -5.26 3.18 -13.30
CA ALA A 30 -5.20 1.85 -12.70
C ALA A 30 -5.57 0.76 -13.72
N GLY A 31 -6.61 0.98 -14.54
CA GLY A 31 -6.99 0.09 -15.63
C GLY A 31 -5.90 -0.05 -16.69
N ALA A 32 -5.29 1.06 -17.12
CA ALA A 32 -4.20 1.05 -18.08
C ALA A 32 -2.95 0.30 -17.55
N LYS A 33 -2.58 0.52 -16.29
CA LYS A 33 -1.47 -0.21 -15.64
C LYS A 33 -1.71 -1.71 -15.63
N ARG A 34 -2.95 -2.17 -15.35
CA ARG A 34 -3.29 -3.60 -15.41
C ARG A 34 -3.12 -4.20 -16.81
N GLN A 35 -3.46 -3.44 -17.85
CA GLN A 35 -3.36 -3.93 -19.24
C GLN A 35 -1.92 -4.11 -19.70
N VAL A 36 -0.99 -3.29 -19.21
CA VAL A 36 0.44 -3.33 -19.59
C VAL A 36 1.31 -4.08 -18.57
N PHE A 37 0.69 -4.66 -17.54
CA PHE A 37 1.39 -5.46 -16.55
C PHE A 37 2.05 -6.69 -17.21
N GLY A 38 3.36 -6.83 -17.04
CA GLY A 38 4.15 -7.86 -17.69
C GLY A 38 4.90 -7.37 -18.94
N ASP A 39 4.39 -6.36 -19.65
CA ASP A 39 5.10 -5.70 -20.75
C ASP A 39 6.06 -4.62 -20.24
N VAL A 40 5.69 -3.95 -19.15
CA VAL A 40 6.53 -3.00 -18.41
C VAL A 40 6.41 -3.29 -16.91
N GLY A 41 7.43 -2.93 -16.15
CA GLY A 41 7.36 -2.98 -14.69
C GLY A 41 6.31 -1.99 -14.16
N ILE A 42 5.48 -2.44 -13.25
CA ILE A 42 4.55 -1.61 -12.51
C ILE A 42 4.96 -1.69 -11.04
N GLU A 43 4.77 -0.62 -10.26
CA GLU A 43 4.90 -0.71 -8.81
C GLU A 43 4.00 -1.81 -8.24
N GLY A 44 4.38 -2.44 -7.13
CA GLY A 44 3.73 -3.62 -6.55
C GLY A 44 2.26 -3.43 -6.15
N MET A 45 1.68 -2.28 -6.47
CA MET A 45 0.28 -1.95 -6.16
C MET A 45 -0.39 -1.18 -7.31
N ILE A 46 -1.70 -1.34 -7.41
CA ILE A 46 -2.54 -0.52 -8.27
C ILE A 46 -3.44 0.30 -7.36
N ALA A 47 -3.20 1.61 -7.32
CA ALA A 47 -3.92 2.52 -6.42
C ALA A 47 -5.44 2.46 -6.64
N GLY A 48 -6.17 2.34 -5.55
CA GLY A 48 -7.62 2.53 -5.44
C GLY A 48 -7.97 3.90 -4.85
N PRO A 49 -9.21 4.08 -4.39
CA PRO A 49 -9.61 5.25 -3.63
C PRO A 49 -8.79 5.40 -2.35
N SER A 50 -8.52 6.64 -1.94
CA SER A 50 -7.76 6.91 -0.72
C SER A 50 -8.52 6.48 0.55
N GLU A 51 -7.78 6.02 1.56
CA GLU A 51 -8.34 5.38 2.76
C GLU A 51 -7.69 5.92 4.03
N ILE A 52 -8.51 6.12 5.07
CA ILE A 52 -8.02 6.34 6.42
C ILE A 52 -8.73 5.43 7.42
N THR A 53 -7.94 4.84 8.32
CA THR A 53 -8.46 4.19 9.53
C THR A 53 -7.87 4.88 10.74
N ILE A 54 -8.73 5.32 11.66
CA ILE A 54 -8.33 6.02 12.88
C ILE A 54 -8.67 5.15 14.09
N LEU A 55 -7.67 4.81 14.88
CA LEU A 55 -7.83 4.18 16.18
C LEU A 55 -7.83 5.27 17.26
N ALA A 56 -8.95 5.42 17.97
CA ALA A 56 -9.13 6.43 19.00
C ALA A 56 -9.64 5.86 20.33
N ASP A 57 -9.24 6.45 21.44
CA ASP A 57 -9.71 6.11 22.79
C ASP A 57 -10.44 7.28 23.49
N SER A 58 -10.71 7.16 24.80
CA SER A 58 -11.41 8.18 25.57
C SER A 58 -10.60 9.46 25.78
N LYS A 59 -9.29 9.43 25.58
CA LYS A 59 -8.38 10.57 25.76
C LYS A 59 -8.06 11.27 24.43
N THR A 60 -8.45 10.65 23.31
CA THR A 60 -8.27 11.24 21.98
C THR A 60 -9.16 12.46 21.83
N SER A 61 -8.62 13.53 21.28
CA SER A 61 -9.37 14.73 20.96
C SER A 61 -10.41 14.45 19.87
N LEU A 62 -11.66 14.79 20.17
CA LEU A 62 -12.73 14.67 19.19
C LEU A 62 -12.43 15.47 17.92
N ASN A 63 -11.91 16.69 18.11
CA ASN A 63 -11.56 17.56 16.99
C ASN A 63 -10.52 16.93 16.07
N GLU A 64 -9.48 16.31 16.62
CA GLU A 64 -8.43 15.63 15.84
C GLU A 64 -9.03 14.48 15.01
N VAL A 65 -9.83 13.61 15.61
CA VAL A 65 -10.48 12.49 14.91
C VAL A 65 -11.37 12.99 13.76
N THR A 66 -12.18 14.01 14.04
CA THR A 66 -13.12 14.51 13.05
C THR A 66 -12.40 15.20 11.90
N THR A 67 -11.38 16.00 12.17
CA THR A 67 -10.64 16.72 11.12
C THR A 67 -9.81 15.80 10.25
N SER A 68 -9.14 14.77 10.81
CA SER A 68 -8.46 13.75 10.03
C SER A 68 -9.42 12.96 9.13
N MET A 69 -10.58 12.60 9.67
CA MET A 69 -11.63 11.91 8.89
C MET A 69 -12.10 12.74 7.69
N ILE A 70 -12.35 14.05 7.92
CA ILE A 70 -12.78 14.98 6.88
C ILE A 70 -11.69 15.21 5.85
N GLY A 71 -10.44 15.36 6.30
CA GLY A 71 -9.30 15.54 5.41
C GLY A 71 -9.17 14.41 4.38
N GLN A 72 -9.45 13.17 4.79
CA GLN A 72 -9.49 12.04 3.86
C GLN A 72 -10.76 12.03 3.00
N ALA A 73 -11.91 12.31 3.60
CA ALA A 73 -13.20 12.25 2.91
C ALA A 73 -13.32 13.26 1.75
N GLU A 74 -12.62 14.40 1.83
CA GLU A 74 -12.68 15.44 0.79
C GLU A 74 -11.81 15.13 -0.45
N HIS A 75 -10.95 14.09 -0.40
CA HIS A 75 -10.14 13.71 -1.57
C HIS A 75 -11.00 13.23 -2.73
N ASP A 76 -11.89 12.25 -2.48
CA ASP A 76 -12.78 11.68 -3.51
C ASP A 76 -14.06 11.14 -2.88
N SER A 77 -15.14 11.10 -3.67
CA SER A 77 -16.44 10.54 -3.23
C SER A 77 -16.40 9.04 -2.91
N ASN A 78 -15.36 8.33 -3.33
CA ASN A 78 -15.13 6.92 -3.05
C ASN A 78 -14.12 6.70 -1.92
N SER A 79 -13.53 7.77 -1.34
CA SER A 79 -12.61 7.65 -0.20
C SER A 79 -13.26 6.86 0.93
N GLN A 80 -12.47 5.99 1.57
CA GLN A 80 -12.92 5.20 2.71
C GLN A 80 -12.41 5.81 4.02
N CYS A 81 -13.31 5.96 4.99
CA CYS A 81 -13.02 6.59 6.27
C CYS A 81 -13.55 5.74 7.42
N ILE A 82 -12.66 5.16 8.22
CA ILE A 82 -13.01 4.21 9.28
C ILE A 82 -12.55 4.73 10.64
N LEU A 83 -13.46 4.75 11.62
CA LEU A 83 -13.16 4.99 13.02
C LEU A 83 -13.26 3.69 13.81
N ILE A 84 -12.18 3.29 14.49
CA ILE A 84 -12.15 2.14 15.39
C ILE A 84 -12.04 2.66 16.83
N THR A 85 -12.95 2.26 17.70
CA THR A 85 -12.92 2.67 19.11
C THR A 85 -13.69 1.72 20.01
N LYS A 86 -13.27 1.66 21.28
CA LYS A 86 -14.02 1.00 22.36
C LYS A 86 -15.02 1.94 23.05
N ASN A 87 -14.93 3.26 22.77
CA ASN A 87 -15.64 4.28 23.51
C ASN A 87 -16.96 4.69 22.82
N SER A 88 -18.09 4.21 23.35
CA SER A 88 -19.42 4.54 22.84
C SER A 88 -19.76 6.05 22.95
N ASN A 89 -19.20 6.76 23.94
CA ASN A 89 -19.45 8.19 24.10
C ASN A 89 -18.70 9.00 23.02
N LEU A 90 -17.48 8.58 22.67
CA LEU A 90 -16.75 9.17 21.54
C LEU A 90 -17.55 9.02 20.24
N ILE A 91 -18.14 7.85 19.97
CA ILE A 91 -18.96 7.61 18.79
C ILE A 91 -20.13 8.59 18.70
N LYS A 92 -20.87 8.78 19.81
CA LYS A 92 -22.01 9.71 19.85
C LYS A 92 -21.59 11.15 19.56
N LYS A 93 -20.49 11.59 20.18
CA LYS A 93 -19.96 12.95 20.00
C LYS A 93 -19.40 13.13 18.57
N PHE A 94 -18.67 12.14 18.06
CA PHE A 94 -18.06 12.16 16.74
C PHE A 94 -19.11 12.35 15.63
N LYS A 95 -20.22 11.62 15.66
CA LYS A 95 -21.30 11.76 14.66
C LYS A 95 -21.82 13.20 14.57
N LYS A 96 -22.08 13.83 15.73
CA LYS A 96 -22.57 15.22 15.79
C LYS A 96 -21.53 16.22 15.29
N ASP A 97 -20.27 16.07 15.70
CA ASP A 97 -19.19 16.97 15.31
C ASP A 97 -18.87 16.85 13.82
N LEU A 98 -18.91 15.63 13.28
CA LEU A 98 -18.73 15.38 11.85
C LEU A 98 -19.80 16.06 11.01
N GLU A 99 -21.09 15.93 11.38
CA GLU A 99 -22.20 16.59 10.69
C GLU A 99 -22.06 18.11 10.69
N LEU A 100 -21.60 18.70 11.81
CA LEU A 100 -21.39 20.13 11.91
C LEU A 100 -20.25 20.59 11.00
N LYS A 101 -19.09 19.95 11.09
CA LYS A 101 -17.89 20.35 10.33
C LYS A 101 -18.03 20.15 8.82
N LEU A 102 -18.76 19.13 8.39
CA LEU A 102 -19.03 18.90 6.96
C LEU A 102 -19.75 20.07 6.28
N LYS A 103 -20.55 20.86 7.04
CA LYS A 103 -21.32 21.98 6.47
C LYS A 103 -20.44 23.11 5.94
N ASP A 104 -19.31 23.34 6.59
CA ASP A 104 -18.44 24.49 6.35
C ASP A 104 -17.31 24.19 5.34
N LEU A 105 -17.24 22.97 4.82
CA LEU A 105 -16.20 22.59 3.89
C LEU A 105 -16.46 23.10 2.47
N PRO A 106 -15.46 23.62 1.77
CA PRO A 106 -15.57 23.93 0.34
C PRO A 106 -15.98 22.71 -0.50
N ARG A 107 -15.45 21.53 -0.16
CA ARG A 107 -15.72 20.25 -0.85
C ARG A 107 -16.77 19.38 -0.14
N LYS A 108 -17.70 19.99 0.60
CA LYS A 108 -18.71 19.28 1.40
C LYS A 108 -19.48 18.21 0.65
N ASN A 109 -19.80 18.42 -0.62
CA ASN A 109 -20.57 17.45 -1.41
C ASN A 109 -19.77 16.16 -1.64
N ILE A 110 -18.47 16.28 -1.88
CA ILE A 110 -17.57 15.13 -2.06
C ILE A 110 -17.39 14.41 -0.71
N ALA A 111 -17.00 15.14 0.33
CA ALA A 111 -16.77 14.58 1.66
C ALA A 111 -18.04 13.92 2.24
N SER A 112 -19.22 14.56 2.09
CA SER A 112 -20.48 13.98 2.55
C SER A 112 -20.84 12.69 1.82
N LYS A 113 -20.59 12.63 0.50
CA LYS A 113 -20.82 11.41 -0.29
C LYS A 113 -19.87 10.30 0.12
N SER A 114 -18.58 10.59 0.30
CA SER A 114 -17.56 9.65 0.82
C SER A 114 -18.01 9.07 2.16
N ILE A 115 -18.30 9.92 3.15
CA ILE A 115 -18.73 9.48 4.48
C ILE A 115 -20.03 8.68 4.44
N LYS A 116 -21.00 9.09 3.63
CA LYS A 116 -22.29 8.38 3.51
C LYS A 116 -22.14 6.98 2.93
N ASN A 117 -21.32 6.83 1.91
CA ASN A 117 -21.19 5.57 1.16
C ASN A 117 -20.12 4.64 1.74
N ASN A 118 -19.00 5.20 2.22
CA ASN A 118 -17.80 4.45 2.59
C ASN A 118 -17.30 4.77 4.01
N GLY A 119 -18.03 5.59 4.77
CA GLY A 119 -17.72 5.87 6.18
C GLY A 119 -18.18 4.71 7.08
N LEU A 120 -17.30 4.26 7.99
CA LEU A 120 -17.59 3.17 8.91
C LEU A 120 -17.14 3.52 10.33
N ILE A 121 -17.93 3.13 11.31
CA ILE A 121 -17.55 3.17 12.72
C ILE A 121 -17.58 1.76 13.27
N LEU A 122 -16.41 1.25 13.64
CA LEU A 122 -16.26 -0.05 14.27
C LEU A 122 -16.15 0.12 15.78
N LYS A 123 -17.19 -0.27 16.49
CA LYS A 123 -17.15 -0.42 17.94
C LYS A 123 -16.57 -1.79 18.26
N VAL A 124 -15.45 -1.80 18.97
CA VAL A 124 -14.77 -3.02 19.41
C VAL A 124 -14.72 -3.09 20.93
N TYR A 125 -14.45 -4.27 21.49
CA TYR A 125 -14.54 -4.51 22.93
C TYR A 125 -13.19 -4.81 23.59
N ASN A 126 -12.21 -5.28 22.81
CA ASN A 126 -10.90 -5.66 23.33
C ASN A 126 -9.77 -5.33 22.33
N ASP A 127 -8.54 -5.44 22.81
CA ASP A 127 -7.35 -5.07 22.01
C ASP A 127 -7.10 -6.05 20.86
N ARG A 128 -7.50 -7.31 20.99
CA ARG A 128 -7.37 -8.30 19.92
C ARG A 128 -8.25 -7.93 18.72
N GLN A 129 -9.51 -7.58 18.97
CA GLN A 129 -10.42 -7.12 17.91
C GLN A 129 -9.91 -5.88 17.19
N ILE A 130 -9.20 -4.96 17.89
CA ILE A 130 -8.55 -3.81 17.25
C ILE A 130 -7.50 -4.28 16.27
N ILE A 131 -6.59 -5.15 16.71
CA ILE A 131 -5.46 -5.64 15.91
C ILE A 131 -5.97 -6.43 14.70
N ASP A 132 -6.90 -7.34 14.93
CA ASP A 132 -7.48 -8.19 13.89
C ASP A 132 -8.21 -7.32 12.84
N ALA A 133 -9.01 -6.35 13.29
CA ALA A 133 -9.73 -5.44 12.39
C ALA A 133 -8.78 -4.58 11.55
N ILE A 134 -7.74 -3.99 12.14
CA ILE A 134 -6.78 -3.16 11.40
C ILE A 134 -6.02 -4.00 10.38
N ASN A 135 -5.51 -5.18 10.77
CA ASN A 135 -4.78 -6.06 9.86
C ASN A 135 -5.67 -6.61 8.74
N GLU A 136 -6.97 -6.80 9.00
CA GLU A 136 -7.92 -7.24 7.97
C GLU A 136 -8.29 -6.11 7.01
N ILE A 137 -8.55 -4.89 7.52
CA ILE A 137 -8.78 -3.69 6.70
C ILE A 137 -7.54 -3.39 5.85
N ALA A 138 -6.35 -3.53 6.44
CA ALA A 138 -5.07 -3.19 5.82
C ALA A 138 -5.08 -1.81 5.14
N PRO A 139 -5.35 -0.73 5.90
CA PRO A 139 -5.64 0.58 5.35
C PRO A 139 -4.42 1.23 4.69
N GLU A 140 -4.67 2.12 3.74
CA GLU A 140 -3.64 3.01 3.19
C GLU A 140 -2.99 3.85 4.29
N HIS A 141 -3.80 4.58 5.03
CA HIS A 141 -3.37 5.37 6.19
C HIS A 141 -3.99 4.85 7.48
N LEU A 142 -3.16 4.61 8.47
CA LEU A 142 -3.57 4.28 9.82
C LEU A 142 -3.13 5.37 10.78
N GLU A 143 -4.06 6.04 11.45
CA GLU A 143 -3.76 6.87 12.62
C GLU A 143 -3.99 6.10 13.91
N ILE A 144 -2.95 5.94 14.73
CA ILE A 144 -3.02 5.36 16.07
C ILE A 144 -3.01 6.50 17.08
N ASN A 145 -4.17 7.07 17.35
CA ASN A 145 -4.33 8.21 18.25
C ASN A 145 -4.89 7.76 19.63
N VAL A 146 -4.18 6.86 20.29
CA VAL A 146 -4.52 6.35 21.62
C VAL A 146 -3.39 6.53 22.60
N SER A 147 -3.71 6.64 23.88
CA SER A 147 -2.74 6.88 24.95
C SER A 147 -1.66 5.79 25.04
N ASN A 148 -2.02 4.53 24.82
CA ASN A 148 -1.10 3.40 24.89
C ASN A 148 -0.90 2.75 23.52
N TYR A 149 -0.37 3.51 22.57
CA TYR A 149 -0.11 3.04 21.20
C TYR A 149 0.89 1.86 21.14
N LYS A 150 1.79 1.76 22.12
CA LYS A 150 2.81 0.69 22.20
C LYS A 150 2.21 -0.72 22.19
N LYS A 151 0.96 -0.87 22.63
CA LYS A 151 0.25 -2.16 22.58
C LYS A 151 -0.02 -2.66 21.16
N TYR A 152 -0.07 -1.75 20.19
CA TYR A 152 -0.56 -2.03 18.85
C TYR A 152 0.54 -1.97 17.80
N LYS A 153 1.50 -1.04 17.91
CA LYS A 153 2.47 -0.73 16.84
C LYS A 153 3.24 -1.94 16.30
N ASP A 154 3.60 -2.88 17.19
CA ASP A 154 4.40 -4.06 16.82
C ASP A 154 3.53 -5.29 16.44
N LYS A 155 2.19 -5.12 16.39
CA LYS A 155 1.21 -6.16 16.07
C LYS A 155 0.38 -5.84 14.83
N ILE A 156 0.60 -4.67 14.26
CA ILE A 156 -0.04 -4.23 13.02
C ILE A 156 1.00 -4.39 11.91
N PHE A 157 0.70 -5.28 10.98
CA PHE A 157 1.59 -5.65 9.88
C PHE A 157 1.09 -5.12 8.54
N ASN A 158 -0.20 -4.82 8.45
CA ASN A 158 -0.88 -4.48 7.21
C ASN A 158 -1.40 -3.04 7.29
N ALA A 159 -0.57 -2.09 6.87
CA ALA A 159 -0.96 -0.70 6.63
C ALA A 159 0.04 -0.07 5.66
N GLY A 160 -0.41 0.83 4.82
CA GLY A 160 0.46 1.57 3.90
C GLY A 160 1.36 2.56 4.63
N SER A 161 0.77 3.30 5.59
CA SER A 161 1.47 4.23 6.48
C SER A 161 0.84 4.19 7.87
N ILE A 162 1.66 4.32 8.92
CA ILE A 162 1.20 4.34 10.32
C ILE A 162 1.64 5.65 10.97
N CYS A 163 0.68 6.51 11.27
CA CYS A 163 0.86 7.77 11.98
C CYS A 163 0.54 7.57 13.46
N ILE A 164 1.49 7.86 14.36
CA ILE A 164 1.36 7.56 15.78
C ILE A 164 1.28 8.84 16.62
N GLY A 165 0.20 8.94 17.41
CA GLY A 165 -0.03 10.00 18.36
C GLY A 165 -0.62 11.28 17.74
N LYS A 166 -1.06 12.19 18.60
CA LYS A 166 -1.84 13.39 18.24
C LYS A 166 -1.11 14.38 17.31
N TYR A 167 0.22 14.35 17.32
CA TYR A 167 1.03 15.27 16.51
C TYR A 167 1.40 14.71 15.12
N SER A 168 0.86 13.56 14.77
CA SER A 168 1.15 12.87 13.50
C SER A 168 -0.13 12.64 12.72
N PRO A 169 -0.85 13.70 12.28
CA PRO A 169 -2.01 13.52 11.42
C PRO A 169 -1.55 13.01 10.04
N MET A 170 -2.38 12.21 9.40
CA MET A 170 -2.15 11.65 8.07
C MET A 170 -1.77 12.73 7.05
N ALA A 171 -2.44 13.87 7.07
CA ALA A 171 -2.16 14.97 6.15
C ALA A 171 -0.69 15.42 6.16
N LEU A 172 0.02 15.36 7.28
CA LEU A 172 1.45 15.66 7.29
C LEU A 172 2.27 14.62 6.53
N SER A 173 1.87 13.35 6.54
CA SER A 173 2.56 12.30 5.79
C SER A 173 2.46 12.50 4.27
N ASP A 174 1.40 13.13 3.80
CA ASP A 174 1.20 13.42 2.39
C ASP A 174 2.04 14.61 1.89
N TYR A 175 2.35 15.58 2.77
CA TYR A 175 2.95 16.83 2.35
C TYR A 175 4.39 17.05 2.80
N ALA A 176 4.75 16.68 4.04
CA ALA A 176 5.96 17.25 4.64
C ALA A 176 6.85 16.30 5.46
N VAL A 177 6.44 15.08 5.77
CA VAL A 177 7.20 14.17 6.66
C VAL A 177 8.31 13.40 5.93
N GLY A 178 8.35 13.50 4.62
CA GLY A 178 9.36 12.82 3.79
C GLY A 178 8.99 11.40 3.36
N THR A 179 7.86 10.86 3.81
CA THR A 179 7.30 9.60 3.30
C THR A 179 6.69 9.80 1.92
N ASN A 180 6.66 8.74 1.11
CA ASN A 180 5.94 8.79 -0.15
C ASN A 180 4.43 8.66 0.11
N HIS A 181 3.61 9.46 -0.60
CA HIS A 181 2.15 9.42 -0.50
C HIS A 181 1.51 8.39 -1.47
N VAL A 182 2.30 7.73 -2.32
CA VAL A 182 1.82 6.63 -3.17
C VAL A 182 1.86 5.35 -2.36
N LEU A 183 0.74 5.02 -1.76
CA LEU A 183 0.58 3.96 -0.77
C LEU A 183 -0.38 2.87 -1.26
N PRO A 184 -0.27 1.65 -0.72
CA PRO A 184 -1.17 0.56 -1.07
C PRO A 184 -2.58 0.83 -0.54
N THR A 185 -3.59 0.67 -1.39
CA THR A 185 -5.02 0.81 -1.09
C THR A 185 -5.75 -0.50 -1.33
N ASN A 186 -7.05 -0.57 -1.01
CA ASN A 186 -7.89 -1.77 -1.21
C ASN A 186 -7.27 -3.03 -0.59
N ALA A 187 -6.82 -2.90 0.65
CA ALA A 187 -6.17 -3.96 1.41
C ALA A 187 -4.89 -4.54 0.77
N SER A 188 -4.32 -3.89 -0.25
CA SER A 188 -3.08 -4.33 -0.87
C SER A 188 -1.85 -4.16 0.04
N ALA A 189 -1.97 -3.43 1.16
CA ALA A 189 -0.95 -3.40 2.21
C ALA A 189 -0.68 -4.79 2.85
N LYS A 190 -1.50 -5.79 2.59
CA LYS A 190 -1.25 -7.20 2.97
C LYS A 190 -0.08 -7.82 2.20
N PHE A 191 0.28 -7.31 1.02
CA PHE A 191 1.32 -7.88 0.16
C PHE A 191 2.17 -6.84 -0.60
N SER A 192 1.84 -5.55 -0.48
CA SER A 192 2.56 -4.46 -1.14
C SER A 192 2.96 -3.37 -0.15
N SER A 193 4.03 -2.66 -0.47
CA SER A 193 4.49 -1.48 0.26
C SER A 193 4.24 -0.21 -0.55
N GLY A 194 4.35 0.95 0.09
CA GLY A 194 4.35 2.23 -0.59
C GLY A 194 5.53 2.38 -1.55
N LEU A 195 5.39 3.26 -2.53
CA LEU A 195 6.44 3.55 -3.50
C LEU A 195 7.72 4.02 -2.78
N SER A 196 8.82 3.36 -3.04
CA SER A 196 10.12 3.63 -2.43
C SER A 196 11.25 3.43 -3.43
N LEU A 197 12.48 3.75 -3.03
CA LEU A 197 13.67 3.53 -3.86
C LEU A 197 13.84 2.07 -4.25
N SER A 198 13.39 1.10 -3.45
CA SER A 198 13.48 -0.32 -3.77
C SER A 198 12.75 -0.70 -5.06
N GLU A 199 11.74 0.08 -5.46
CA GLU A 199 11.03 -0.11 -6.72
C GLU A 199 11.89 0.13 -7.97
N PHE A 200 12.98 0.86 -7.82
CA PHE A 200 13.92 1.19 -8.91
C PHE A 200 15.16 0.31 -8.91
N TYR A 201 15.27 -0.63 -7.98
CA TYR A 201 16.33 -1.62 -7.94
C TYR A 201 15.84 -2.97 -8.45
N LYS A 202 16.71 -3.67 -9.16
CA LYS A 202 16.53 -5.09 -9.45
C LYS A 202 17.72 -5.89 -8.94
N LYS A 203 17.46 -7.08 -8.46
CA LYS A 203 18.49 -7.99 -7.97
C LYS A 203 18.89 -8.94 -9.09
N ILE A 204 20.20 -9.13 -9.26
CA ILE A 204 20.80 -10.07 -10.21
C ILE A 204 21.69 -11.00 -9.42
N SER A 205 21.50 -12.29 -9.59
CA SER A 205 22.42 -13.29 -9.00
C SER A 205 23.67 -13.38 -9.85
N LEU A 206 24.84 -13.12 -9.24
CA LEU A 206 26.14 -13.36 -9.84
C LEU A 206 26.71 -14.63 -9.19
N ILE A 207 26.89 -15.69 -9.99
CA ILE A 207 27.31 -17.00 -9.50
C ILE A 207 28.65 -17.35 -10.10
N THR A 208 29.63 -17.64 -9.23
CA THR A 208 30.93 -18.15 -9.61
C THR A 208 31.23 -19.39 -8.78
N LEU A 209 31.59 -20.49 -9.43
CA LEU A 209 31.98 -21.72 -8.79
C LEU A 209 33.44 -22.06 -9.11
N SER A 210 34.16 -22.54 -8.11
CA SER A 210 35.47 -23.19 -8.33
C SER A 210 35.25 -24.60 -8.85
N LYS A 211 36.32 -25.21 -9.44
CA LYS A 211 36.31 -26.63 -9.85
C LYS A 211 35.87 -27.54 -8.70
N LYS A 212 36.45 -27.37 -7.51
CA LYS A 212 36.08 -28.10 -6.29
C LYS A 212 34.61 -27.86 -5.87
N GLY A 213 34.11 -26.68 -6.08
CA GLY A 213 32.67 -26.36 -5.84
C GLY A 213 31.77 -27.15 -6.76
N VAL A 214 32.06 -27.18 -8.07
CA VAL A 214 31.30 -27.95 -9.04
C VAL A 214 31.37 -29.44 -8.73
N GLU A 215 32.56 -29.97 -8.43
CA GLU A 215 32.74 -31.38 -8.05
C GLU A 215 31.91 -31.79 -6.85
N LYS A 216 31.78 -30.89 -5.84
CA LYS A 216 31.05 -31.16 -4.61
C LYS A 216 29.53 -31.23 -4.80
N ILE A 217 28.94 -30.36 -5.65
CA ILE A 217 27.49 -30.24 -5.79
C ILE A 217 26.95 -30.80 -7.11
N GLY A 218 27.84 -31.03 -8.09
CA GLY A 218 27.42 -31.33 -9.45
C GLY A 218 26.80 -32.71 -9.59
N GLU A 219 27.19 -33.70 -8.78
CA GLU A 219 26.58 -35.03 -8.79
C GLU A 219 25.08 -34.92 -8.38
N TYR A 220 24.79 -34.24 -7.30
CA TYR A 220 23.41 -34.02 -6.85
C TYR A 220 22.57 -33.26 -7.89
N ALA A 221 23.16 -32.20 -8.45
CA ALA A 221 22.48 -31.41 -9.48
C ALA A 221 22.25 -32.22 -10.77
N THR A 222 23.17 -33.12 -11.12
CA THR A 222 23.03 -34.04 -12.25
C THR A 222 21.85 -35.00 -12.04
N HIS A 223 21.77 -35.63 -10.87
CA HIS A 223 20.66 -36.55 -10.54
C HIS A 223 19.30 -35.84 -10.58
N LEU A 224 19.22 -34.60 -10.06
CA LEU A 224 17.99 -33.82 -10.15
C LEU A 224 17.61 -33.53 -11.59
N ALA A 225 18.56 -33.09 -12.42
CA ALA A 225 18.30 -32.80 -13.83
C ALA A 225 17.90 -34.07 -14.61
N GLU A 226 18.44 -35.24 -14.29
CA GLU A 226 18.04 -36.52 -14.87
C GLU A 226 16.63 -36.94 -14.43
N TYR A 227 16.32 -36.73 -13.15
CA TYR A 227 14.97 -36.98 -12.61
C TYR A 227 13.88 -36.11 -13.30
N GLU A 228 14.24 -34.86 -13.61
CA GLU A 228 13.38 -33.94 -14.36
C GLU A 228 13.40 -34.19 -15.89
N GLU A 229 14.08 -35.25 -16.36
CA GLU A 229 14.27 -35.58 -17.78
C GLU A 229 15.01 -34.52 -18.60
N LEU A 230 15.74 -33.62 -17.92
CA LEU A 230 16.50 -32.51 -18.52
C LEU A 230 17.94 -32.95 -18.87
N LYS A 231 18.10 -33.86 -19.84
CA LYS A 231 19.39 -34.43 -20.25
C LYS A 231 20.43 -33.38 -20.61
N GLY A 232 20.04 -32.29 -21.29
CA GLY A 232 20.95 -31.19 -21.63
C GLY A 232 21.58 -30.52 -20.40
N HIS A 233 20.79 -30.33 -19.33
CA HIS A 233 21.26 -29.80 -18.06
C HIS A 233 22.28 -30.80 -17.40
N ALA A 234 21.91 -32.08 -17.34
CA ALA A 234 22.75 -33.11 -16.80
C ALA A 234 24.11 -33.18 -17.54
N LEU A 235 24.08 -33.17 -18.88
CA LEU A 235 25.32 -33.17 -19.71
C LEU A 235 26.15 -31.91 -19.48
N SER A 236 25.53 -30.74 -19.36
CA SER A 236 26.24 -29.50 -19.07
C SER A 236 27.00 -29.53 -17.73
N ILE A 237 26.45 -30.17 -16.71
CA ILE A 237 27.10 -30.35 -15.43
C ILE A 237 28.22 -31.39 -15.52
N LYS A 238 27.93 -32.59 -16.08
CA LYS A 238 28.87 -33.70 -16.23
C LYS A 238 30.12 -33.28 -16.98
N SER A 239 30.01 -32.48 -18.05
CA SER A 239 31.16 -32.00 -18.81
C SER A 239 32.15 -31.12 -18.01
N ARG A 240 31.75 -30.64 -16.82
CA ARG A 240 32.57 -29.81 -15.91
C ARG A 240 33.12 -30.59 -14.71
N ILE A 241 32.61 -31.78 -14.47
CA ILE A 241 33.02 -32.66 -13.36
C ILE A 241 34.00 -33.72 -13.89
N ASN A 242 33.69 -34.34 -15.03
CA ASN A 242 34.50 -35.38 -15.61
C ASN A 242 35.80 -34.77 -16.19
N LYS A 243 36.94 -35.26 -15.76
CA LYS A 243 38.21 -35.04 -16.44
C LYS A 243 38.15 -35.75 -17.79
N GLU A 244 38.43 -35.02 -18.89
CA GLU A 244 38.94 -35.67 -20.10
C GLU A 244 40.22 -36.43 -19.79
#